data_c61886a482dd4479f46bd6910fb65f5b
#
_entry.id   c61886a482dd4479f46bd6910fb65f5b
#
_cell.length_a   1.000
_cell.length_b   1.000
_cell.length_c   1.000
_cell.angle_alpha   90.00
_cell.angle_beta   90.00
_cell.angle_gamma   90.00
#
_symmetry.space_group_name_H-M   'P 1'
#
loop_
_entity.id
_entity.type
_entity.pdbx_description
1 polymer ?
#
loop_
_entity_poly.entity_id
_entity_poly.type
_entity_poly.pdbx_seq_one_letter_code
_entity_poly.pdbx_strand_id
1 'polypeptide(L)'
;MKYCVKCKTTVLGNRTYCPLCQRELKEIEDKECMEQEEIFPYVPTIYEKYHMFFKIMIFLSIAIVVLAFFLNLLCTPNTMWAFIVLAGVICFWVMMVFVFVKRKNIGKNILYQIVIISLISIIWDYYTGWNGWSIDFVVPILCMTSLLGITVMSKIVYSELEDYLIYLVLGSIFGIVPIVFYGFGMVKIVFPSLLCVASSILFLAAILVFQGERMLGELKKRLHL
;
A
#
# COMPACT_ATOMS: atom_id res chain seq x y z
N MET A 1 40.30 18.41 -8.37
CA MET A 1 40.28 18.53 -6.88
C MET A 1 40.86 19.87 -6.48
N LYS A 2 40.33 20.52 -5.45
CA LYS A 2 40.85 21.80 -4.94
C LYS A 2 41.35 21.63 -3.52
N TYR A 3 42.41 22.31 -3.12
CA TYR A 3 43.07 22.19 -1.85
C TYR A 3 43.03 23.49 -1.06
N CYS A 4 42.67 23.36 0.23
CA CYS A 4 42.71 24.50 1.13
C CYS A 4 44.05 24.52 1.91
N VAL A 5 44.88 25.54 1.66
CA VAL A 5 46.19 25.68 2.30
C VAL A 5 46.07 25.90 3.83
N LYS A 6 45.00 26.54 4.30
CA LYS A 6 44.78 26.81 5.74
C LYS A 6 44.30 25.61 6.49
N CYS A 7 43.32 24.89 5.95
CA CYS A 7 42.71 23.72 6.63
C CYS A 7 43.44 22.42 6.29
N LYS A 8 44.38 22.45 5.36
CA LYS A 8 45.12 21.25 4.86
C LYS A 8 44.19 20.10 4.44
N THR A 9 43.09 20.46 3.78
CA THR A 9 42.06 19.47 3.36
C THR A 9 41.80 19.59 1.87
N THR A 10 41.58 18.48 1.20
CA THR A 10 41.12 18.42 -0.18
C THR A 10 39.60 18.55 -0.22
N VAL A 11 39.09 19.40 -1.11
CA VAL A 11 37.65 19.63 -1.32
C VAL A 11 37.29 19.09 -2.69
N LEU A 12 36.35 18.13 -2.69
CA LEU A 12 35.78 17.57 -3.89
C LEU A 12 34.67 18.47 -4.45
N GLY A 13 34.56 18.56 -5.77
CA GLY A 13 33.54 19.34 -6.46
C GLY A 13 34.03 20.70 -6.92
N ASN A 14 33.13 21.44 -7.59
CA ASN A 14 33.45 22.69 -8.29
C ASN A 14 33.32 23.95 -7.40
N ARG A 15 33.61 23.81 -6.09
CA ARG A 15 33.54 24.94 -5.15
C ARG A 15 34.75 25.84 -5.27
N THR A 16 34.51 27.14 -5.19
CA THR A 16 35.58 28.18 -5.22
C THR A 16 36.11 28.48 -3.83
N TYR A 17 35.31 28.24 -2.78
CA TYR A 17 35.69 28.57 -1.40
C TYR A 17 35.64 27.31 -0.50
N CYS A 18 36.54 27.26 0.47
CA CYS A 18 36.61 26.20 1.43
C CYS A 18 35.38 26.22 2.38
N PRO A 19 34.64 25.09 2.56
CA PRO A 19 33.45 25.03 3.44
C PRO A 19 33.79 25.24 4.93
N LEU A 20 35.03 25.03 5.36
CA LEU A 20 35.46 25.16 6.74
C LEU A 20 35.96 26.58 7.10
N CYS A 21 36.71 27.23 6.24
CA CYS A 21 37.35 28.52 6.57
C CYS A 21 37.00 29.63 5.58
N GLN A 22 36.16 29.37 4.58
CA GLN A 22 35.70 30.28 3.55
C GLN A 22 36.82 30.97 2.72
N ARG A 23 38.04 30.44 2.74
CA ARG A 23 39.14 30.92 1.88
C ARG A 23 39.03 30.30 0.49
N GLU A 24 39.56 31.03 -0.50
CA GLU A 24 39.71 30.55 -1.85
C GLU A 24 40.59 29.31 -1.92
N LEU A 25 40.10 28.32 -2.67
CA LEU A 25 40.72 27.01 -2.86
C LEU A 25 41.74 27.13 -4.06
N LYS A 26 42.90 26.51 -3.88
CA LYS A 26 43.87 26.38 -4.98
C LYS A 26 43.59 25.10 -5.76
N GLU A 27 43.63 25.19 -7.09
CA GLU A 27 43.54 24.05 -7.98
C GLU A 27 44.81 23.21 -7.91
N ILE A 28 44.66 21.90 -7.73
CA ILE A 28 45.76 20.95 -7.90
C ILE A 28 45.62 20.43 -9.32
N GLU A 29 46.58 20.70 -10.17
CA GLU A 29 46.68 20.17 -11.54
C GLU A 29 47.15 18.71 -11.51
N ASP A 30 46.37 17.83 -10.93
CA ASP A 30 46.55 16.39 -11.16
C ASP A 30 45.73 15.97 -12.37
N LYS A 31 46.41 15.65 -13.45
CA LYS A 31 45.89 15.34 -14.79
C LYS A 31 45.12 13.98 -14.86
N GLU A 32 44.95 13.28 -13.76
CA GLU A 32 44.36 11.92 -13.79
C GLU A 32 42.95 11.78 -13.22
N CYS A 33 42.28 12.85 -12.78
CA CYS A 33 40.90 12.79 -12.27
C CYS A 33 39.96 13.68 -13.06
N MET A 34 39.78 13.40 -14.34
CA MET A 34 38.74 14.04 -15.17
C MET A 34 37.49 13.11 -15.33
N GLU A 35 37.23 12.22 -14.44
CA GLU A 35 35.88 11.70 -14.26
C GLU A 35 35.21 12.53 -13.17
N GLN A 36 34.17 13.27 -13.56
CA GLN A 36 33.25 13.91 -12.64
C GLN A 36 32.59 12.75 -11.87
N GLU A 37 33.23 12.27 -10.78
CA GLU A 37 32.53 11.46 -9.81
C GLU A 37 31.36 12.28 -9.31
N GLU A 38 30.16 11.89 -9.68
CA GLU A 38 28.94 12.41 -9.11
C GLU A 38 29.07 12.29 -7.61
N ILE A 39 29.11 13.44 -6.90
CA ILE A 39 29.36 13.52 -5.44
C ILE A 39 28.29 12.74 -4.66
N PHE A 40 27.20 12.45 -5.28
CA PHE A 40 26.12 11.61 -4.75
C PHE A 40 25.82 10.49 -5.76
N PRO A 41 25.83 9.24 -5.31
CA PRO A 41 25.42 8.13 -6.17
C PRO A 41 23.98 8.35 -6.62
N TYR A 42 23.73 8.21 -7.92
CA TYR A 42 22.38 8.28 -8.48
C TYR A 42 21.52 7.16 -7.89
N VAL A 43 20.52 7.54 -7.09
CA VAL A 43 19.54 6.60 -6.56
C VAL A 43 18.33 6.60 -7.50
N PRO A 44 18.14 5.54 -8.32
CA PRO A 44 17.04 5.49 -9.26
C PRO A 44 15.71 5.56 -8.50
N THR A 45 14.77 6.33 -9.00
CA THR A 45 13.41 6.35 -8.47
C THR A 45 12.77 4.98 -8.65
N ILE A 46 11.80 4.63 -7.78
CA ILE A 46 11.08 3.35 -7.89
C ILE A 46 10.42 3.21 -9.25
N TYR A 47 9.95 4.32 -9.82
CA TYR A 47 9.36 4.35 -11.15
C TYR A 47 10.38 3.95 -12.24
N GLU A 48 11.60 4.45 -12.19
CA GLU A 48 12.67 4.08 -13.14
C GLU A 48 13.05 2.60 -13.03
N LYS A 49 13.12 2.08 -11.80
CA LYS A 49 13.44 0.67 -11.55
C LYS A 49 12.34 -0.29 -12.04
N TYR A 50 11.06 0.11 -11.94
CA TYR A 50 9.92 -0.74 -12.23
C TYR A 50 9.02 -0.19 -13.35
N HIS A 51 9.54 0.65 -14.23
CA HIS A 51 8.76 1.31 -15.28
C HIS A 51 8.00 0.33 -16.20
N MET A 52 8.58 -0.82 -16.51
CA MET A 52 7.92 -1.88 -17.29
C MET A 52 6.72 -2.46 -16.55
N PHE A 53 6.87 -2.73 -15.26
CA PHE A 53 5.77 -3.21 -14.42
C PHE A 53 4.59 -2.23 -14.40
N PHE A 54 4.87 -0.93 -14.23
CA PHE A 54 3.82 0.10 -14.26
C PHE A 54 3.12 0.18 -15.62
N LYS A 55 3.86 0.10 -16.72
CA LYS A 55 3.27 0.09 -18.07
C LYS A 55 2.34 -1.10 -18.28
N ILE A 56 2.75 -2.29 -17.83
CA ILE A 56 1.91 -3.50 -17.90
C ILE A 56 0.64 -3.34 -17.06
N MET A 57 0.77 -2.80 -15.83
CA MET A 57 -0.38 -2.55 -14.94
C MET A 57 -1.37 -1.55 -15.54
N ILE A 58 -0.90 -0.46 -16.15
CA ILE A 58 -1.74 0.52 -16.84
C ILE A 58 -2.47 -0.13 -18.02
N PHE A 59 -1.73 -0.86 -18.85
CA PHE A 59 -2.33 -1.56 -20.00
C PHE A 59 -3.41 -2.56 -19.56
N LEU A 60 -3.12 -3.38 -18.55
CA LEU A 60 -4.05 -4.35 -18.00
C LEU A 60 -5.30 -3.67 -17.42
N SER A 61 -5.14 -2.55 -16.71
CA SER A 61 -6.26 -1.77 -16.19
C SER A 61 -7.17 -1.26 -17.30
N ILE A 62 -6.60 -0.71 -18.36
CA ILE A 62 -7.37 -0.24 -19.54
C ILE A 62 -8.09 -1.41 -20.20
N ALA A 63 -7.40 -2.54 -20.40
CA ALA A 63 -7.99 -3.74 -21.01
C ALA A 63 -9.19 -4.27 -20.19
N ILE A 64 -9.05 -4.33 -18.86
CA ILE A 64 -10.15 -4.78 -17.97
C ILE A 64 -11.36 -3.86 -18.09
N VAL A 65 -11.17 -2.54 -18.07
CA VAL A 65 -12.27 -1.58 -18.19
C VAL A 65 -12.95 -1.69 -19.55
N VAL A 66 -12.17 -1.73 -20.63
CA VAL A 66 -12.72 -1.86 -21.99
C VAL A 66 -13.51 -3.15 -22.13
N LEU A 67 -12.96 -4.29 -21.71
CA LEU A 67 -13.66 -5.58 -21.76
C LEU A 67 -14.94 -5.57 -20.90
N ALA A 68 -14.91 -4.97 -19.71
CA ALA A 68 -16.09 -4.87 -18.86
C ALA A 68 -17.20 -4.05 -19.52
N PHE A 69 -16.89 -2.93 -20.18
CA PHE A 69 -17.88 -2.15 -20.92
C PHE A 69 -18.43 -2.91 -22.13
N PHE A 70 -17.58 -3.60 -22.91
CA PHE A 70 -18.05 -4.43 -24.03
C PHE A 70 -18.96 -5.56 -23.57
N LEU A 71 -18.57 -6.29 -22.53
CA LEU A 71 -19.39 -7.38 -21.97
C LEU A 71 -20.70 -6.84 -21.38
N ASN A 72 -20.68 -5.67 -20.74
CA ASN A 72 -21.89 -5.04 -20.24
C ASN A 72 -22.88 -4.71 -21.35
N LEU A 73 -22.40 -4.16 -22.49
CA LEU A 73 -23.24 -3.85 -23.65
C LEU A 73 -23.81 -5.09 -24.31
N LEU A 74 -23.02 -6.17 -24.39
CA LEU A 74 -23.44 -7.41 -25.11
C LEU A 74 -24.36 -8.28 -24.23
N CYS A 75 -24.06 -8.42 -22.93
CA CYS A 75 -24.76 -9.40 -22.10
C CYS A 75 -25.88 -8.79 -21.26
N THR A 76 -25.72 -7.55 -20.77
CA THR A 76 -26.65 -6.94 -19.80
C THR A 76 -26.80 -5.44 -20.01
N PRO A 77 -27.46 -4.99 -21.10
CA PRO A 77 -27.56 -3.55 -21.41
C PRO A 77 -28.38 -2.77 -20.37
N ASN A 78 -29.24 -3.44 -19.60
CA ASN A 78 -30.09 -2.82 -18.58
C ASN A 78 -29.43 -2.60 -17.22
N THR A 79 -28.26 -3.19 -16.98
CA THR A 79 -27.52 -3.05 -15.71
C THR A 79 -26.11 -2.53 -15.98
N MET A 80 -25.77 -1.38 -15.44
CA MET A 80 -24.48 -0.70 -15.69
C MET A 80 -23.37 -1.17 -14.72
N TRP A 81 -23.15 -2.50 -14.61
CA TRP A 81 -22.15 -3.06 -13.72
C TRP A 81 -20.69 -2.70 -14.11
N ALA A 82 -20.44 -2.32 -15.36
CA ALA A 82 -19.13 -1.87 -15.80
C ALA A 82 -18.61 -0.66 -15.01
N PHE A 83 -19.50 0.21 -14.47
CA PHE A 83 -19.09 1.31 -13.60
C PHE A 83 -18.51 0.85 -12.28
N ILE A 84 -18.91 -0.31 -11.75
CA ILE A 84 -18.32 -0.90 -10.53
C ILE A 84 -16.89 -1.32 -10.81
N VAL A 85 -16.64 -1.94 -11.97
CA VAL A 85 -15.29 -2.31 -12.40
C VAL A 85 -14.41 -1.07 -12.55
N LEU A 86 -14.93 -0.02 -13.18
CA LEU A 86 -14.23 1.27 -13.32
C LEU A 86 -13.89 1.87 -11.94
N ALA A 87 -14.85 1.91 -11.02
CA ALA A 87 -14.62 2.38 -9.65
C ALA A 87 -13.55 1.54 -8.94
N GLY A 88 -13.57 0.22 -9.10
CA GLY A 88 -12.56 -0.69 -8.56
C GLY A 88 -11.16 -0.39 -9.10
N VAL A 89 -11.02 -0.13 -10.40
CA VAL A 89 -9.75 0.24 -11.03
C VAL A 89 -9.26 1.60 -10.52
N ILE A 90 -10.14 2.59 -10.37
CA ILE A 90 -9.79 3.90 -9.80
C ILE A 90 -9.30 3.73 -8.35
N CYS A 91 -10.03 2.97 -7.52
CA CYS A 91 -9.61 2.68 -6.15
C CYS A 91 -8.25 1.98 -6.11
N PHE A 92 -7.99 1.03 -7.00
CA PHE A 92 -6.69 0.36 -7.13
C PHE A 92 -5.56 1.37 -7.41
N TRP A 93 -5.74 2.31 -8.37
CA TRP A 93 -4.74 3.32 -8.68
C TRP A 93 -4.53 4.32 -7.56
N VAL A 94 -5.61 4.76 -6.90
CA VAL A 94 -5.51 5.60 -5.69
C VAL A 94 -4.68 4.89 -4.63
N MET A 95 -4.91 3.59 -4.40
CA MET A 95 -4.12 2.78 -3.47
C MET A 95 -2.65 2.74 -3.86
N MET A 96 -2.35 2.48 -5.13
CA MET A 96 -0.97 2.45 -5.63
C MET A 96 -0.25 3.78 -5.37
N VAL A 97 -0.89 4.92 -5.70
CA VAL A 97 -0.31 6.25 -5.44
C VAL A 97 -0.01 6.43 -3.95
N PHE A 98 -0.93 6.07 -3.06
CA PHE A 98 -0.72 6.19 -1.63
C PHE A 98 0.41 5.30 -1.11
N VAL A 99 0.55 4.08 -1.62
CA VAL A 99 1.65 3.17 -1.26
C VAL A 99 3.00 3.78 -1.64
N PHE A 100 3.10 4.43 -2.82
CA PHE A 100 4.35 5.03 -3.28
C PHE A 100 4.68 6.37 -2.63
N VAL A 101 3.68 7.20 -2.37
CA VAL A 101 3.88 8.54 -1.79
C VAL A 101 4.03 8.49 -0.26
N LYS A 102 3.23 7.67 0.43
CA LYS A 102 3.24 7.57 1.90
C LYS A 102 3.70 6.20 2.39
N ARG A 103 4.95 5.85 2.19
CA ARG A 103 5.55 4.60 2.66
C ARG A 103 5.36 4.31 4.17
N LYS A 104 5.24 5.34 5.00
CA LYS A 104 5.18 5.19 6.48
C LYS A 104 3.84 4.70 7.04
N ASN A 105 2.74 4.71 6.28
CA ASN A 105 1.40 4.41 6.81
C ASN A 105 0.57 3.49 5.88
N ILE A 106 1.20 2.52 5.22
CA ILE A 106 0.53 1.64 4.25
C ILE A 106 -0.61 0.86 4.91
N GLY A 107 -0.39 0.27 6.09
CA GLY A 107 -1.41 -0.51 6.81
C GLY A 107 -2.68 0.28 7.12
N LYS A 108 -2.50 1.53 7.60
CA LYS A 108 -3.62 2.46 7.85
C LYS A 108 -4.42 2.73 6.58
N ASN A 109 -3.71 2.92 5.46
CA ASN A 109 -4.33 3.24 4.19
C ASN A 109 -5.14 2.07 3.61
N ILE A 110 -4.62 0.84 3.73
CA ILE A 110 -5.35 -0.38 3.36
C ILE A 110 -6.66 -0.47 4.13
N LEU A 111 -6.65 -0.25 5.45
CA LEU A 111 -7.87 -0.31 6.26
C LEU A 111 -8.91 0.75 5.85
N TYR A 112 -8.49 2.00 5.63
CA TYR A 112 -9.43 3.03 5.15
C TYR A 112 -10.06 2.65 3.81
N GLN A 113 -9.29 2.07 2.93
CA GLN A 113 -9.75 1.71 1.59
C GLN A 113 -10.77 0.58 1.63
N ILE A 114 -10.58 -0.43 2.49
CA ILE A 114 -11.57 -1.50 2.68
C ILE A 114 -12.91 -0.90 3.11
N VAL A 115 -12.88 -0.01 4.10
CA VAL A 115 -14.11 0.63 4.60
C VAL A 115 -14.79 1.42 3.48
N ILE A 116 -14.04 2.22 2.72
CA ILE A 116 -14.59 3.04 1.62
C ILE A 116 -15.19 2.15 0.53
N ILE A 117 -14.45 1.13 0.07
CA ILE A 117 -14.94 0.23 -1.00
C ILE A 117 -16.15 -0.58 -0.52
N SER A 118 -16.14 -1.06 0.73
CA SER A 118 -17.27 -1.76 1.32
C SER A 118 -18.52 -0.89 1.36
N LEU A 119 -18.40 0.38 1.80
CA LEU A 119 -19.50 1.31 1.84
C LEU A 119 -20.04 1.63 0.43
N ILE A 120 -19.16 1.90 -0.54
CA ILE A 120 -19.56 2.15 -1.92
C ILE A 120 -20.31 0.94 -2.50
N SER A 121 -19.82 -0.27 -2.25
CA SER A 121 -20.44 -1.51 -2.73
C SER A 121 -21.82 -1.74 -2.11
N ILE A 122 -21.99 -1.47 -0.81
CA ILE A 122 -23.28 -1.59 -0.11
C ILE A 122 -24.28 -0.56 -0.64
N ILE A 123 -23.85 0.69 -0.82
CA ILE A 123 -24.68 1.77 -1.38
C ILE A 123 -25.13 1.38 -2.80
N TRP A 124 -24.23 0.86 -3.60
CA TRP A 124 -24.55 0.43 -4.97
C TRP A 124 -25.54 -0.73 -4.99
N ASP A 125 -25.35 -1.74 -4.11
CA ASP A 125 -26.28 -2.87 -4.00
C ASP A 125 -27.68 -2.40 -3.57
N TYR A 126 -27.74 -1.38 -2.69
CA TYR A 126 -28.99 -0.75 -2.31
C TYR A 126 -29.69 -0.06 -3.49
N TYR A 127 -28.96 0.70 -4.32
CA TYR A 127 -29.51 1.37 -5.49
C TYR A 127 -29.95 0.40 -6.60
N THR A 128 -29.30 -0.77 -6.71
CA THR A 128 -29.63 -1.78 -7.73
C THR A 128 -30.73 -2.74 -7.31
N GLY A 129 -31.40 -2.50 -6.18
CA GLY A 129 -32.59 -3.26 -5.72
C GLY A 129 -32.28 -4.32 -4.67
N TRP A 130 -31.21 -4.17 -3.90
CA TRP A 130 -30.82 -5.01 -2.76
C TRP A 130 -30.74 -6.51 -3.08
N ASN A 131 -29.78 -6.89 -3.86
CA ASN A 131 -29.50 -8.29 -4.16
C ASN A 131 -28.66 -9.00 -3.09
N GLY A 132 -27.94 -8.22 -2.23
CA GLY A 132 -27.11 -8.74 -1.16
C GLY A 132 -25.71 -9.16 -1.56
N TRP A 133 -25.32 -9.02 -2.85
CA TRP A 133 -24.01 -9.45 -3.35
C TRP A 133 -22.82 -8.71 -2.70
N SER A 134 -23.02 -7.46 -2.28
CA SER A 134 -22.00 -6.68 -1.59
C SER A 134 -21.58 -7.31 -0.26
N ILE A 135 -22.55 -7.74 0.54
CA ILE A 135 -22.32 -8.35 1.85
C ILE A 135 -21.91 -9.82 1.71
N ASP A 136 -22.47 -10.55 0.73
CA ASP A 136 -22.17 -11.96 0.52
C ASP A 136 -20.75 -12.20 -0.01
N PHE A 137 -20.24 -11.33 -0.90
CA PHE A 137 -18.98 -11.56 -1.58
C PHE A 137 -17.96 -10.44 -1.38
N VAL A 138 -18.34 -9.17 -1.63
CA VAL A 138 -17.37 -8.07 -1.70
C VAL A 138 -16.73 -7.81 -0.34
N VAL A 139 -17.52 -7.65 0.70
CA VAL A 139 -17.01 -7.37 2.06
C VAL A 139 -16.11 -8.50 2.57
N PRO A 140 -16.50 -9.80 2.53
CA PRO A 140 -15.62 -10.88 2.97
C PRO A 140 -14.33 -10.99 2.17
N ILE A 141 -14.40 -10.88 0.84
CA ILE A 141 -13.21 -10.96 -0.03
C ILE A 141 -12.25 -9.79 0.23
N LEU A 142 -12.75 -8.56 0.38
CA LEU A 142 -11.93 -7.41 0.71
C LEU A 142 -11.23 -7.57 2.06
N CYS A 143 -11.91 -8.07 3.08
CA CYS A 143 -11.31 -8.32 4.38
C CYS A 143 -10.19 -9.37 4.30
N MET A 144 -10.41 -10.48 3.61
CA MET A 144 -9.38 -11.52 3.43
C MET A 144 -8.17 -11.01 2.63
N THR A 145 -8.40 -10.34 1.51
CA THR A 145 -7.33 -9.79 0.67
C THR A 145 -6.53 -8.71 1.39
N SER A 146 -7.15 -7.95 2.28
CA SER A 146 -6.46 -6.96 3.09
C SER A 146 -5.51 -7.56 4.11
N LEU A 147 -5.93 -8.61 4.81
CA LEU A 147 -5.06 -9.33 5.76
C LEU A 147 -3.83 -9.89 5.06
N LEU A 148 -4.03 -10.51 3.90
CA LEU A 148 -2.93 -10.97 3.05
C LEU A 148 -2.06 -9.81 2.58
N GLY A 149 -2.66 -8.73 2.10
CA GLY A 149 -1.96 -7.53 1.64
C GLY A 149 -1.09 -6.89 2.72
N ILE A 150 -1.62 -6.69 3.93
CA ILE A 150 -0.87 -6.14 5.07
C ILE A 150 0.29 -7.09 5.43
N THR A 151 0.05 -8.40 5.47
CA THR A 151 1.07 -9.41 5.80
C THR A 151 2.20 -9.44 4.77
N VAL A 152 1.88 -9.38 3.48
CA VAL A 152 2.89 -9.35 2.41
C VAL A 152 3.68 -8.05 2.45
N MET A 153 2.99 -6.91 2.61
CA MET A 153 3.64 -5.60 2.70
C MET A 153 4.53 -5.46 3.92
N SER A 154 4.15 -6.05 5.07
CA SER A 154 5.01 -6.05 6.27
C SER A 154 6.35 -6.76 6.02
N LYS A 155 6.38 -7.79 5.20
CA LYS A 155 7.62 -8.52 4.85
C LYS A 155 8.48 -7.81 3.80
N ILE A 156 7.85 -7.07 2.86
CA ILE A 156 8.57 -6.48 1.72
C ILE A 156 9.13 -5.09 2.05
N VAL A 157 8.36 -4.28 2.77
CA VAL A 157 8.63 -2.84 2.91
C VAL A 157 9.36 -2.51 4.20
N TYR A 158 9.21 -3.32 5.26
CA TYR A 158 9.72 -2.98 6.57
C TYR A 158 10.53 -4.10 7.23
N SER A 159 11.68 -3.71 7.76
CA SER A 159 12.47 -4.53 8.66
C SER A 159 11.88 -4.58 10.09
N GLU A 160 11.00 -3.65 10.44
CA GLU A 160 10.38 -3.56 11.76
C GLU A 160 8.88 -3.90 11.66
N LEU A 161 8.54 -5.10 12.14
CA LEU A 161 7.17 -5.66 12.14
C LEU A 161 6.23 -4.93 13.12
N GLU A 162 6.77 -4.17 14.06
CA GLU A 162 6.02 -3.61 15.20
C GLU A 162 4.88 -2.68 14.77
N ASP A 163 5.15 -1.79 13.83
CA ASP A 163 4.14 -0.82 13.32
C ASP A 163 2.95 -1.47 12.60
N TYR A 164 3.14 -2.68 12.03
CA TYR A 164 2.10 -3.37 11.27
C TYR A 164 1.21 -4.29 12.10
N LEU A 165 1.69 -4.72 13.27
CA LEU A 165 0.92 -5.61 14.15
C LEU A 165 -0.44 -5.03 14.50
N ILE A 166 -0.50 -3.74 14.79
CA ILE A 166 -1.75 -3.06 15.13
C ILE A 166 -2.73 -3.06 13.95
N TYR A 167 -2.24 -2.84 12.73
CA TYR A 167 -3.09 -2.87 11.53
C TYR A 167 -3.55 -4.27 11.19
N LEU A 168 -2.74 -5.31 11.46
CA LEU A 168 -3.15 -6.71 11.32
C LEU A 168 -4.25 -7.07 12.32
N VAL A 169 -4.12 -6.64 13.57
CA VAL A 169 -5.16 -6.85 14.60
C VAL A 169 -6.45 -6.14 14.19
N LEU A 170 -6.38 -4.87 13.81
CA LEU A 170 -7.56 -4.12 13.34
C LEU A 170 -8.18 -4.77 12.11
N GLY A 171 -7.39 -5.18 11.11
CA GLY A 171 -7.88 -5.88 9.93
C GLY A 171 -8.58 -7.20 10.27
N SER A 172 -8.04 -7.95 11.23
CA SER A 172 -8.67 -9.20 11.71
C SER A 172 -9.98 -8.93 12.44
N ILE A 173 -10.08 -7.85 13.22
CA ILE A 173 -11.35 -7.44 13.85
C ILE A 173 -12.38 -7.08 12.78
N PHE A 174 -11.99 -6.31 11.75
CA PHE A 174 -12.88 -6.03 10.61
C PHE A 174 -13.32 -7.29 9.88
N GLY A 175 -12.46 -8.30 9.77
CA GLY A 175 -12.81 -9.58 9.16
C GLY A 175 -13.81 -10.44 9.96
N ILE A 176 -14.12 -10.08 11.22
CA ILE A 176 -15.18 -10.69 12.00
C ILE A 176 -16.54 -10.03 11.74
N VAL A 177 -16.57 -8.79 11.20
CA VAL A 177 -17.81 -8.05 10.94
C VAL A 177 -18.84 -8.83 10.10
N PRO A 178 -18.49 -9.64 9.09
CA PRO A 178 -19.46 -10.43 8.34
C PRO A 178 -20.33 -11.37 9.19
N ILE A 179 -19.86 -11.81 10.36
CA ILE A 179 -20.69 -12.63 11.27
C ILE A 179 -21.88 -11.87 11.83
N VAL A 180 -21.72 -10.54 12.00
CA VAL A 180 -22.79 -9.66 12.47
C VAL A 180 -23.90 -9.58 11.42
N PHE A 181 -23.52 -9.42 10.14
CA PHE A 181 -24.48 -9.41 9.03
C PHE A 181 -25.19 -10.76 8.89
N TYR A 182 -24.49 -11.87 9.14
CA TYR A 182 -25.11 -13.20 9.19
C TYR A 182 -26.13 -13.29 10.33
N GLY A 183 -25.82 -12.80 11.53
CA GLY A 183 -26.73 -12.77 12.69
C GLY A 183 -28.01 -11.96 12.42
N PHE A 184 -27.94 -10.91 11.60
CA PHE A 184 -29.11 -10.13 11.16
C PHE A 184 -29.89 -10.77 10.00
N GLY A 185 -29.46 -11.95 9.49
CA GLY A 185 -30.12 -12.61 8.38
C GLY A 185 -29.98 -11.92 7.03
N MET A 186 -29.00 -11.00 6.89
CA MET A 186 -28.76 -10.24 5.66
C MET A 186 -27.91 -11.00 4.63
N VAL A 187 -27.24 -12.08 5.04
CA VAL A 187 -26.35 -12.90 4.22
C VAL A 187 -27.14 -14.05 3.60
N LYS A 188 -27.15 -14.13 2.26
CA LYS A 188 -27.77 -15.22 1.49
C LYS A 188 -26.80 -16.38 1.28
N ILE A 189 -25.54 -16.07 0.98
CA ILE A 189 -24.47 -17.04 0.70
C ILE A 189 -23.46 -17.00 1.85
N VAL A 190 -23.54 -17.98 2.74
CA VAL A 190 -22.77 -18.01 4.00
C VAL A 190 -21.30 -18.35 3.81
N PHE A 191 -20.94 -19.08 2.75
CA PHE A 191 -19.60 -19.63 2.55
C PHE A 191 -18.46 -18.60 2.57
N PRO A 192 -18.50 -17.48 1.82
CA PRO A 192 -17.43 -16.48 1.83
C PRO A 192 -17.31 -15.79 3.21
N SER A 193 -18.43 -15.50 3.85
CA SER A 193 -18.47 -14.88 5.17
C SER A 193 -17.85 -15.78 6.24
N LEU A 194 -18.15 -17.08 6.20
CA LEU A 194 -17.60 -18.06 7.14
C LEU A 194 -16.07 -18.23 6.95
N LEU A 195 -15.61 -18.30 5.71
CA LEU A 195 -14.17 -18.32 5.39
C LEU A 195 -13.45 -17.08 5.89
N CYS A 196 -14.06 -15.91 5.71
CA CYS A 196 -13.50 -14.64 6.18
C CYS A 196 -13.35 -14.64 7.71
N VAL A 197 -14.38 -15.03 8.43
CA VAL A 197 -14.35 -15.09 9.90
C VAL A 197 -13.35 -16.12 10.40
N ALA A 198 -13.33 -17.32 9.81
CA ALA A 198 -12.37 -18.36 10.18
C ALA A 198 -10.92 -17.92 9.94
N SER A 199 -10.62 -17.33 8.77
CA SER A 199 -9.30 -16.81 8.48
C SER A 199 -8.89 -15.68 9.43
N SER A 200 -9.81 -14.78 9.78
CA SER A 200 -9.55 -13.67 10.70
C SER A 200 -9.26 -14.14 12.11
N ILE A 201 -9.99 -15.13 12.60
CA ILE A 201 -9.73 -15.76 13.91
C ILE A 201 -8.36 -16.47 13.90
N LEU A 202 -8.03 -17.19 12.83
CA LEU A 202 -6.72 -17.84 12.70
C LEU A 202 -5.57 -16.81 12.67
N PHE A 203 -5.74 -15.69 11.97
CA PHE A 203 -4.77 -14.59 11.98
C PHE A 203 -4.60 -13.98 13.37
N LEU A 204 -5.68 -13.71 14.09
CA LEU A 204 -5.63 -13.21 15.47
C LEU A 204 -4.90 -14.20 16.40
N ALA A 205 -5.26 -15.48 16.33
CA ALA A 205 -4.61 -16.52 17.10
C ALA A 205 -3.10 -16.61 16.78
N ALA A 206 -2.73 -16.54 15.50
CA ALA A 206 -1.34 -16.53 15.09
C ALA A 206 -0.57 -15.32 15.65
N ILE A 207 -1.15 -14.12 15.60
CA ILE A 207 -0.54 -12.91 16.16
C ILE A 207 -0.34 -13.07 17.68
N LEU A 208 -1.35 -13.54 18.40
CA LEU A 208 -1.29 -13.71 19.85
C LEU A 208 -0.24 -14.75 20.26
N VAL A 209 -0.16 -15.88 19.55
CA VAL A 209 0.77 -16.97 19.87
C VAL A 209 2.21 -16.61 19.50
N PHE A 210 2.44 -16.05 18.30
CA PHE A 210 3.80 -15.82 17.81
C PHE A 210 4.37 -14.43 18.11
N GLN A 211 3.51 -13.44 18.37
CA GLN A 211 3.92 -12.04 18.52
C GLN A 211 3.26 -11.30 19.70
N GLY A 212 2.66 -12.03 20.63
CA GLY A 212 1.88 -11.48 21.75
C GLY A 212 2.69 -10.50 22.63
N GLU A 213 3.95 -10.81 22.96
CA GLU A 213 4.80 -9.93 23.75
C GLU A 213 5.12 -8.61 23.04
N ARG A 214 5.41 -8.67 21.73
CA ARG A 214 5.67 -7.47 20.91
C ARG A 214 4.41 -6.62 20.74
N MET A 215 3.27 -7.25 20.54
CA MET A 215 1.97 -6.58 20.44
C MET A 215 1.62 -5.83 21.74
N LEU A 216 1.83 -6.46 22.91
CA LEU A 216 1.62 -5.82 24.21
C LEU A 216 2.56 -4.64 24.43
N GLY A 217 3.82 -4.74 24.00
CA GLY A 217 4.79 -3.65 24.05
C GLY A 217 4.34 -2.43 23.22
N GLU A 218 3.88 -2.65 21.99
CA GLU A 218 3.36 -1.58 21.12
C GLU A 218 2.07 -0.94 21.66
N LEU A 219 1.13 -1.77 22.16
CA LEU A 219 -0.08 -1.27 22.80
C LEU A 219 0.24 -0.38 24.01
N LYS A 220 1.16 -0.79 24.87
CA LYS A 220 1.61 0.02 26.00
C LYS A 220 2.24 1.34 25.57
N LYS A 221 3.13 1.33 24.57
CA LYS A 221 3.74 2.56 24.02
C LYS A 221 2.68 3.56 23.52
N ARG A 222 1.66 3.08 22.82
CA ARG A 222 0.62 3.94 22.23
C ARG A 222 -0.46 4.39 23.22
N LEU A 223 -0.74 3.59 24.23
CA LEU A 223 -1.70 3.93 25.31
C LEU A 223 -1.05 4.71 26.45
N HIS A 224 0.26 4.98 26.38
CA HIS A 224 1.02 5.65 27.44
C HIS A 224 0.90 4.97 28.83
N LEU A 225 0.77 3.63 28.86
CA LEU A 225 0.68 2.81 30.07
C LEU A 225 2.03 2.19 30.43
#